data_caf9af2c7333c6f40557917dbb173f76
#
_entry.id   caf9af2c7333c6f40557917dbb173f76
#
_cell.length_a   1.000
_cell.length_b   1.000
_cell.length_c   1.000
_cell.angle_alpha   90.00
_cell.angle_beta   90.00
_cell.angle_gamma   90.00
#
_symmetry.space_group_name_H-M   'P 1'
#
loop_
_entity.id
_entity.type
_entity.pdbx_description
1 polymer ?
#
loop_
_entity_poly.entity_id
_entity_poly.type
_entity_poly.pdbx_seq_one_letter_code
_entity_poly.pdbx_strand_id
1 'polypeptide(L)'
;MKLSDFHDKNIYTNKTFQGVCRGVGLSLKSHAVRYLLCASTPTQTTTDFSVGVNTVTEVNDRILLSRLRPASPKGCAKIAIGLPVYSFEGGFLGVVADLDLHDFTATTLYTDRGESFPITSIFACSDAVILRKEQPYPLGQRIPAPLLSLVTDKNDGVITKQILRTAIEKKSLVKLTLSLPPFYFDVTQRSHSIFRR
;
A
#
# COMPACT_ATOMS: atom_id res chain seq x y z
N MET A 1 17.56 -6.55 6.95
CA MET A 1 16.70 -5.97 8.00
C MET A 1 15.27 -6.29 7.66
N LYS A 2 14.42 -6.48 8.66
CA LYS A 2 13.03 -6.87 8.45
C LYS A 2 12.07 -5.90 9.14
N LEU A 3 10.79 -5.94 8.79
CA LEU A 3 9.76 -5.16 9.49
C LEU A 3 9.67 -5.58 10.97
N SER A 4 9.82 -6.87 11.25
CA SER A 4 9.89 -7.41 12.61
C SER A 4 11.02 -6.83 13.46
N ASP A 5 12.11 -6.36 12.82
CA ASP A 5 13.20 -5.67 13.52
C ASP A 5 12.78 -4.30 14.09
N PHE A 6 11.66 -3.75 13.64
CA PHE A 6 11.11 -2.48 14.11
C PHE A 6 9.84 -2.66 14.95
N HIS A 7 9.07 -3.71 14.65
CA HIS A 7 7.77 -3.92 15.25
C HIS A 7 7.87 -4.09 16.76
N ASP A 8 7.00 -3.41 17.49
CA ASP A 8 6.92 -3.40 18.96
C ASP A 8 8.17 -2.85 19.67
N LYS A 9 9.14 -2.29 18.94
CA LYS A 9 10.29 -1.66 19.58
C LYS A 9 9.98 -0.26 20.08
N ASN A 10 10.50 0.02 21.27
CA ASN A 10 10.42 1.32 21.90
C ASN A 10 11.29 2.34 21.13
N ILE A 11 10.74 3.52 20.97
CA ILE A 11 11.40 4.65 20.28
C ILE A 11 11.89 5.67 21.31
N TYR A 12 13.12 6.10 21.16
CA TYR A 12 13.74 7.08 22.06
C TYR A 12 14.38 8.23 21.30
N THR A 13 14.33 9.41 21.89
CA THR A 13 15.11 10.59 21.49
C THR A 13 15.82 11.13 22.74
N ASN A 14 17.14 11.25 22.70
CA ASN A 14 17.93 11.73 23.84
C ASN A 14 17.57 11.04 25.18
N LYS A 15 17.45 9.71 25.19
CA LYS A 15 17.04 8.87 26.33
C LYS A 15 15.58 9.04 26.78
N THR A 16 14.81 9.90 26.14
CA THR A 16 13.38 10.09 26.44
C THR A 16 12.55 9.15 25.58
N PHE A 17 11.66 8.36 26.20
CA PHE A 17 10.71 7.52 25.50
C PHE A 17 9.72 8.38 24.71
N GLN A 18 9.50 7.99 23.47
CA GLN A 18 8.62 8.70 22.53
C GLN A 18 7.40 7.89 22.12
N GLY A 19 7.49 6.57 22.18
CA GLY A 19 6.44 5.67 21.76
C GLY A 19 6.97 4.32 21.31
N VAL A 20 6.14 3.57 20.60
CA VAL A 20 6.41 2.21 20.10
C VAL A 20 6.17 2.16 18.59
N CYS A 21 7.06 1.51 17.83
CA CYS A 21 6.88 1.31 16.40
C CYS A 21 5.84 0.21 16.14
N ARG A 22 4.83 0.48 15.33
CA ARG A 22 3.76 -0.47 14.95
C ARG A 22 3.80 -0.87 13.49
N GLY A 23 4.55 -0.17 12.65
CA GLY A 23 4.61 -0.44 11.22
C GLY A 23 5.42 0.60 10.47
N VAL A 24 5.32 0.55 9.16
CA VAL A 24 6.07 1.44 8.27
C VAL A 24 5.15 2.10 7.24
N GLY A 25 5.51 3.31 6.87
CA GLY A 25 4.93 4.03 5.73
C GLY A 25 5.80 3.84 4.50
N LEU A 26 5.30 3.06 3.53
CA LEU A 26 6.00 2.65 2.32
C LEU A 26 5.54 3.45 1.11
N SER A 27 6.47 3.99 0.33
CA SER A 27 6.18 4.54 -0.99
C SER A 27 6.02 3.40 -2.00
N LEU A 28 4.83 3.16 -2.51
CA LEU A 28 4.60 2.12 -3.53
C LEU A 28 5.31 2.41 -4.87
N LYS A 29 5.70 3.66 -5.12
CA LYS A 29 6.41 4.05 -6.34
C LYS A 29 7.89 3.70 -6.29
N SER A 30 8.55 3.98 -5.16
CA SER A 30 10.00 3.78 -4.99
C SER A 30 10.33 2.59 -4.11
N HIS A 31 9.33 1.94 -3.51
CA HIS A 31 9.44 0.86 -2.53
C HIS A 31 10.26 1.25 -1.28
N ALA A 32 10.54 2.53 -1.11
CA ALA A 32 11.27 3.03 0.04
C ALA A 32 10.35 3.22 1.25
N VAL A 33 10.78 2.77 2.41
CA VAL A 33 10.20 3.12 3.69
C VAL A 33 10.53 4.59 3.96
N ARG A 34 9.51 5.40 4.14
CA ARG A 34 9.63 6.84 4.39
C ARG A 34 9.40 7.20 5.84
N TYR A 35 8.58 6.43 6.52
CA TYR A 35 8.13 6.71 7.88
C TYR A 35 8.07 5.44 8.72
N LEU A 36 8.35 5.57 10.00
CA LEU A 36 7.90 4.63 11.02
C LEU A 36 6.52 5.10 11.51
N LEU A 37 5.58 4.17 11.62
CA LEU A 37 4.25 4.40 12.16
C LEU A 37 4.27 4.03 13.64
N CYS A 38 3.87 4.95 14.49
CA CYS A 38 4.13 4.87 15.92
C CYS A 38 2.84 5.01 16.74
N ALA A 39 2.83 4.37 17.89
CA ALA A 39 1.85 4.57 18.96
C ALA A 39 2.53 5.26 20.15
N SER A 40 1.85 6.20 20.79
CA SER A 40 2.40 6.95 21.94
C SER A 40 2.59 6.09 23.19
N THR A 41 1.82 4.99 23.29
CA THR A 41 1.89 4.07 24.43
C THR A 41 2.05 2.62 23.97
N PRO A 42 2.73 1.75 24.77
CA PRO A 42 2.89 0.34 24.42
C PRO A 42 1.58 -0.46 24.35
N THR A 43 0.54 -0.04 25.03
CA THR A 43 -0.77 -0.72 25.03
C THR A 43 -1.65 -0.33 23.83
N GLN A 44 -1.31 0.72 23.13
CA GLN A 44 -2.07 1.21 22.00
C GLN A 44 -1.73 0.41 20.74
N THR A 45 -2.74 -0.13 20.09
CA THR A 45 -2.60 -0.91 18.84
C THR A 45 -2.68 -0.03 17.59
N THR A 46 -3.35 1.12 17.68
CA THR A 46 -3.47 2.07 16.57
C THR A 46 -2.30 3.05 16.56
N THR A 47 -1.89 3.46 15.38
CA THR A 47 -0.84 4.47 15.20
C THR A 47 -1.44 5.87 15.28
N ASP A 48 -0.85 6.75 16.07
CA ASP A 48 -1.29 8.13 16.28
C ASP A 48 -0.29 9.19 15.78
N PHE A 49 0.95 8.79 15.57
CA PHE A 49 1.95 9.66 14.93
C PHE A 49 2.89 8.86 14.02
N SER A 50 3.72 9.56 13.26
CA SER A 50 4.77 8.96 12.47
C SER A 50 6.03 9.80 12.47
N VAL A 51 7.20 9.15 12.28
CA VAL A 51 8.49 9.80 12.20
C VAL A 51 9.21 9.40 10.92
N GLY A 52 9.93 10.31 10.32
CA GLY A 52 10.70 10.03 9.11
C GLY A 52 11.87 9.09 9.40
N VAL A 53 12.10 8.08 8.56
CA VAL A 53 13.22 7.13 8.72
C VAL A 53 14.58 7.80 8.66
N ASN A 54 14.70 8.95 8.03
CA ASN A 54 15.93 9.76 8.00
C ASN A 54 16.34 10.31 9.36
N THR A 55 15.50 10.19 10.38
CA THR A 55 15.83 10.55 11.78
C THR A 55 16.32 9.36 12.59
N VAL A 56 16.18 8.14 12.07
CA VAL A 56 16.63 6.91 12.73
C VAL A 56 18.16 6.85 12.68
N THR A 57 18.79 6.71 13.83
CA THR A 57 20.23 6.60 13.95
C THR A 57 20.68 5.18 14.29
N GLU A 58 19.83 4.42 14.96
CA GLU A 58 20.15 3.06 15.39
C GLU A 58 18.87 2.24 15.55
N VAL A 59 18.94 0.95 15.19
CA VAL A 59 17.90 -0.04 15.36
C VAL A 59 18.51 -1.30 15.96
N ASN A 60 18.32 -1.47 17.29
CA ASN A 60 18.74 -2.66 18.03
C ASN A 60 17.55 -3.16 18.86
N ASP A 61 17.70 -3.35 20.17
CA ASP A 61 16.58 -3.64 21.10
C ASP A 61 15.59 -2.48 21.20
N ARG A 62 15.98 -1.33 20.75
CA ARG A 62 15.22 -0.09 20.70
C ARG A 62 15.56 0.67 19.42
N ILE A 63 14.72 1.64 19.07
CA ILE A 63 14.94 2.55 17.96
C ILE A 63 15.39 3.90 18.54
N LEU A 64 16.55 4.38 18.10
CA LEU A 64 17.06 5.69 18.46
C LEU A 64 16.85 6.69 17.33
N LEU A 65 16.33 7.86 17.67
CA LEU A 65 16.15 8.96 16.74
C LEU A 65 17.12 10.10 17.09
N SER A 66 17.71 10.73 16.07
CA SER A 66 18.51 11.96 16.22
C SER A 66 17.64 13.12 16.74
N ARG A 67 16.38 13.14 16.35
CA ARG A 67 15.37 14.12 16.77
C ARG A 67 13.97 13.57 16.57
N LEU A 68 13.04 13.97 17.41
CA LEU A 68 11.60 13.73 17.16
C LEU A 68 11.07 14.83 16.24
N ARG A 69 10.69 14.43 15.03
CA ARG A 69 9.98 15.29 14.09
C ARG A 69 8.77 14.53 13.57
N PRO A 70 7.60 14.72 14.17
CA PRO A 70 6.37 14.14 13.67
C PRO A 70 6.17 14.53 12.20
N ALA A 71 5.77 13.58 11.40
CA ALA A 71 5.55 13.74 9.98
C ALA A 71 4.22 13.11 9.57
N SER A 72 3.65 13.60 8.49
CA SER A 72 2.44 13.00 7.93
C SER A 72 2.84 11.98 6.86
N PRO A 73 2.38 10.73 6.93
CA PRO A 73 2.70 9.69 5.95
C PRO A 73 1.92 9.84 4.64
N LYS A 74 1.69 11.05 4.18
CA LYS A 74 0.95 11.32 2.93
C LYS A 74 1.60 10.60 1.75
N GLY A 75 0.78 9.96 0.91
CA GLY A 75 1.22 9.24 -0.29
C GLY A 75 2.01 7.96 -0.01
N CYS A 76 1.96 7.43 1.22
CA CYS A 76 2.57 6.17 1.59
C CYS A 76 1.51 5.14 1.96
N ALA A 77 1.74 3.89 1.56
CA ALA A 77 1.03 2.74 2.05
C ALA A 77 1.43 2.45 3.50
N LYS A 78 0.48 2.21 4.37
CA LYS A 78 0.73 1.85 5.76
C LYS A 78 0.81 0.33 5.85
N ILE A 79 1.99 -0.21 6.14
CA ILE A 79 2.20 -1.65 6.28
C ILE A 79 2.58 -1.96 7.72
N ALA A 80 1.83 -2.87 8.32
CA ALA A 80 2.04 -3.38 9.67
C ALA A 80 1.90 -4.91 9.67
N ILE A 81 2.52 -5.56 10.63
CA ILE A 81 2.30 -7.00 10.88
C ILE A 81 0.83 -7.22 11.24
N GLY A 82 0.23 -8.28 10.72
CA GLY A 82 -1.18 -8.61 10.90
C GLY A 82 -2.14 -7.97 9.89
N LEU A 83 -1.66 -7.09 9.00
CA LEU A 83 -2.51 -6.50 7.96
C LEU A 83 -2.97 -7.58 6.96
N PRO A 84 -4.27 -7.70 6.64
CA PRO A 84 -4.75 -8.73 5.72
C PRO A 84 -4.22 -8.51 4.29
N VAL A 85 -3.95 -9.63 3.60
CA VAL A 85 -3.43 -9.67 2.23
C VAL A 85 -4.42 -10.39 1.34
N TYR A 86 -4.78 -9.77 0.24
CA TYR A 86 -5.71 -10.32 -0.75
C TYR A 86 -5.08 -10.36 -2.14
N SER A 87 -5.46 -11.38 -2.90
CA SER A 87 -5.19 -11.41 -4.33
C SER A 87 -6.02 -10.33 -5.05
N PHE A 88 -5.67 -10.09 -6.30
CA PHE A 88 -6.39 -9.17 -7.17
C PHE A 88 -7.86 -9.56 -7.38
N GLU A 89 -8.17 -10.84 -7.34
CA GLU A 89 -9.51 -11.40 -7.46
C GLU A 89 -10.30 -11.38 -6.13
N GLY A 90 -9.68 -10.93 -5.03
CA GLY A 90 -10.29 -10.85 -3.70
C GLY A 90 -10.11 -12.13 -2.86
N GLY A 91 -9.28 -13.08 -3.31
CA GLY A 91 -8.92 -14.26 -2.51
C GLY A 91 -8.02 -13.87 -1.33
N PHE A 92 -8.34 -14.34 -0.13
CA PHE A 92 -7.54 -14.09 1.07
C PHE A 92 -6.28 -14.95 1.07
N LEU A 93 -5.12 -14.30 1.13
CA LEU A 93 -3.78 -14.91 1.08
C LEU A 93 -3.11 -14.99 2.46
N GLY A 94 -3.76 -14.52 3.50
CA GLY A 94 -3.22 -14.48 4.86
C GLY A 94 -3.05 -13.06 5.36
N VAL A 95 -2.22 -12.87 6.38
CA VAL A 95 -1.87 -11.56 6.92
C VAL A 95 -0.37 -11.31 6.76
N VAL A 96 0.02 -10.05 6.74
CA VAL A 96 1.45 -9.67 6.71
C VAL A 96 2.14 -10.24 7.93
N ALA A 97 3.09 -11.15 7.71
CA ALA A 97 3.95 -11.70 8.75
C ALA A 97 5.25 -10.89 8.86
N ASP A 98 5.83 -10.52 7.71
CA ASP A 98 7.06 -9.73 7.69
C ASP A 98 7.26 -9.01 6.34
N LEU A 99 8.28 -8.17 6.29
CA LEU A 99 8.70 -7.43 5.11
C LEU A 99 10.23 -7.34 5.09
N ASP A 100 10.87 -7.85 4.06
CA ASP A 100 12.30 -7.69 3.88
C ASP A 100 12.65 -6.26 3.46
N LEU A 101 13.66 -5.70 4.13
CA LEU A 101 14.16 -4.35 3.92
C LEU A 101 15.66 -4.37 3.64
N HIS A 102 16.08 -3.76 2.56
CA HIS A 102 17.47 -3.47 2.25
C HIS A 102 17.65 -1.95 2.19
N ASP A 103 18.43 -1.38 3.08
CA ASP A 103 18.62 0.08 3.21
C ASP A 103 17.31 0.88 3.19
N PHE A 104 16.34 0.45 4.01
CA PHE A 104 14.98 0.99 4.06
C PHE A 104 14.20 0.89 2.73
N THR A 105 14.66 0.06 1.80
CA THR A 105 13.90 -0.27 0.59
C THR A 105 13.29 -1.66 0.76
N ALA A 106 11.97 -1.74 0.63
CA ALA A 106 11.26 -3.00 0.74
C ALA A 106 11.46 -3.85 -0.53
N THR A 107 11.66 -5.14 -0.34
CA THR A 107 11.88 -6.08 -1.45
C THR A 107 10.84 -7.18 -1.50
N THR A 108 10.52 -7.81 -0.37
CA THR A 108 9.64 -8.98 -0.31
C THR A 108 8.69 -8.88 0.87
N LEU A 109 7.42 -9.15 0.63
CA LEU A 109 6.36 -9.29 1.62
C LEU A 109 6.15 -10.77 1.93
N TYR A 110 6.05 -11.12 3.20
CA TYR A 110 5.74 -12.46 3.67
C TYR A 110 4.39 -12.50 4.35
N THR A 111 3.65 -13.60 4.15
CA THR A 111 2.40 -13.85 4.86
C THR A 111 2.57 -14.93 5.93
N ASP A 112 1.65 -14.95 6.89
CA ASP A 112 1.57 -15.96 7.95
C ASP A 112 1.32 -17.40 7.42
N ARG A 113 0.91 -17.52 6.16
CA ARG A 113 0.73 -18.81 5.46
C ARG A 113 2.00 -19.32 4.79
N GLY A 114 3.12 -18.61 4.95
CA GLY A 114 4.41 -18.98 4.38
C GLY A 114 4.59 -18.59 2.91
N GLU A 115 3.66 -17.81 2.35
CA GLU A 115 3.81 -17.28 0.99
C GLU A 115 4.66 -16.01 1.01
N SER A 116 5.37 -15.78 -0.09
CA SER A 116 6.19 -14.59 -0.28
C SER A 116 5.86 -13.91 -1.61
N PHE A 117 5.82 -12.59 -1.60
CA PHE A 117 5.47 -11.78 -2.75
C PHE A 117 6.49 -10.66 -2.93
N PRO A 118 6.99 -10.41 -4.17
CA PRO A 118 7.83 -9.25 -4.41
C PRO A 118 7.03 -7.99 -4.11
N ILE A 119 7.68 -6.98 -3.52
CA ILE A 119 7.01 -5.73 -3.15
C ILE A 119 6.35 -5.03 -4.34
N THR A 120 6.89 -5.24 -5.54
CA THR A 120 6.35 -4.73 -6.80
C THR A 120 4.97 -5.30 -7.13
N SER A 121 4.59 -6.42 -6.52
CA SER A 121 3.27 -7.02 -6.69
C SER A 121 2.18 -6.31 -5.91
N ILE A 122 2.50 -5.42 -4.98
CA ILE A 122 1.49 -4.63 -4.27
C ILE A 122 0.83 -3.66 -5.24
N PHE A 123 -0.48 -3.81 -5.40
CA PHE A 123 -1.33 -2.92 -6.18
C PHE A 123 -1.79 -1.72 -5.37
N ALA A 124 -2.34 -1.98 -4.20
CA ALA A 124 -2.86 -0.99 -3.28
C ALA A 124 -2.68 -1.46 -1.84
N CYS A 125 -2.63 -0.51 -0.91
CA CYS A 125 -2.57 -0.80 0.51
C CYS A 125 -3.23 0.34 1.30
N SER A 126 -4.20 -0.03 2.14
CA SER A 126 -4.84 0.82 3.15
C SER A 126 -5.09 -0.03 4.39
N ASP A 127 -6.31 -0.52 4.58
CA ASP A 127 -6.68 -1.44 5.66
C ASP A 127 -6.40 -2.91 5.29
N ALA A 128 -5.93 -3.14 4.08
CA ALA A 128 -5.47 -4.41 3.55
C ALA A 128 -4.42 -4.18 2.47
N VAL A 129 -3.59 -5.17 2.23
CA VAL A 129 -2.70 -5.24 1.07
C VAL A 129 -3.44 -5.96 -0.06
N ILE A 130 -3.51 -5.34 -1.23
CA ILE A 130 -4.05 -5.96 -2.44
C ILE A 130 -2.90 -6.20 -3.40
N LEU A 131 -2.70 -7.45 -3.81
CA LEU A 131 -1.66 -7.83 -4.76
C LEU A 131 -2.15 -7.69 -6.19
N ARG A 132 -1.22 -7.41 -7.10
CA ARG A 132 -1.48 -7.41 -8.54
C ARG A 132 -1.70 -8.83 -9.04
N LYS A 133 -2.39 -8.94 -10.16
CA LYS A 133 -2.33 -10.14 -10.99
C LYS A 133 -0.95 -10.23 -11.63
N GLU A 134 -0.38 -11.43 -11.70
CA GLU A 134 0.98 -11.66 -12.21
C GLU A 134 1.19 -11.23 -13.67
N GLN A 135 0.12 -11.15 -14.44
CA GLN A 135 0.21 -10.69 -15.84
C GLN A 135 -0.52 -9.36 -16.02
N PRO A 136 0.19 -8.28 -16.38
CA PRO A 136 -0.46 -7.06 -16.79
C PRO A 136 -1.26 -7.30 -18.08
N TYR A 137 -2.51 -6.88 -18.09
CA TYR A 137 -3.31 -6.90 -19.32
C TYR A 137 -2.70 -5.92 -20.33
N PRO A 138 -2.36 -6.36 -21.55
CA PRO A 138 -1.82 -5.47 -22.55
C PRO A 138 -2.83 -4.37 -22.91
N LEU A 139 -2.29 -3.17 -23.15
CA LEU A 139 -3.07 -2.02 -23.61
C LEU A 139 -3.96 -2.40 -24.79
N GLY A 140 -5.24 -2.19 -24.69
CA GLY A 140 -6.21 -2.47 -25.76
C GLY A 140 -7.03 -3.75 -25.60
N GLN A 141 -6.74 -4.58 -24.62
CA GLN A 141 -7.63 -5.70 -24.29
C GLN A 141 -8.84 -5.24 -23.47
N ARG A 142 -9.93 -6.01 -23.59
CA ARG A 142 -11.14 -5.79 -22.75
C ARG A 142 -10.77 -5.96 -21.29
N ILE A 143 -11.18 -5.02 -20.46
CA ILE A 143 -11.06 -5.16 -19.01
C ILE A 143 -12.04 -6.27 -18.57
N PRO A 144 -11.57 -7.38 -18.00
CA PRO A 144 -12.46 -8.40 -17.46
C PRO A 144 -13.40 -7.82 -16.41
N ALA A 145 -14.63 -8.35 -16.33
CA ALA A 145 -15.62 -7.86 -15.40
C ALA A 145 -15.17 -7.79 -13.92
N PRO A 146 -14.36 -8.74 -13.40
CA PRO A 146 -13.80 -8.64 -12.05
C PRO A 146 -12.88 -7.45 -11.84
N LEU A 147 -12.19 -6.99 -12.88
CA LEU A 147 -11.23 -5.89 -12.78
C LEU A 147 -11.90 -4.51 -12.78
N LEU A 148 -13.15 -4.42 -13.20
CA LEU A 148 -13.89 -3.15 -13.21
C LEU A 148 -14.14 -2.61 -11.79
N SER A 149 -14.11 -3.45 -10.77
CA SER A 149 -14.21 -3.04 -9.37
C SER A 149 -12.93 -2.38 -8.83
N LEU A 150 -11.81 -2.55 -9.54
CA LEU A 150 -10.50 -2.03 -9.14
C LEU A 150 -10.10 -0.78 -9.94
N VAL A 151 -10.98 -0.31 -10.80
CA VAL A 151 -10.78 0.93 -11.54
C VAL A 151 -11.14 2.09 -10.62
N THR A 152 -10.17 2.97 -10.38
CA THR A 152 -10.37 4.18 -9.58
C THR A 152 -10.47 5.40 -10.48
N ASP A 153 -11.29 6.36 -10.10
CA ASP A 153 -11.30 7.66 -10.74
C ASP A 153 -10.22 8.60 -10.13
N LYS A 154 -10.08 9.76 -10.74
CA LYS A 154 -9.12 10.78 -10.29
C LYS A 154 -9.47 11.36 -8.91
N ASN A 155 -10.67 11.12 -8.42
CA ASN A 155 -11.29 11.76 -7.26
C ASN A 155 -11.51 10.80 -6.08
N ASP A 156 -10.76 9.70 -5.99
CA ASP A 156 -10.68 8.82 -4.82
C ASP A 156 -11.72 7.69 -4.71
N GLY A 157 -12.54 7.47 -5.73
CA GLY A 157 -13.51 6.39 -5.68
C GLY A 157 -13.06 5.12 -6.41
N VAL A 158 -13.32 3.98 -5.82
CA VAL A 158 -13.36 2.72 -6.58
C VAL A 158 -14.56 2.80 -7.51
N ILE A 159 -14.31 2.83 -8.82
CA ILE A 159 -15.41 2.86 -9.79
C ILE A 159 -16.01 1.47 -9.86
N THR A 160 -17.20 1.35 -9.34
CA THR A 160 -17.99 0.13 -9.45
C THR A 160 -18.43 -0.09 -10.90
N LYS A 161 -18.66 -1.33 -11.27
CA LYS A 161 -19.24 -1.71 -12.58
C LYS A 161 -20.52 -0.91 -12.91
N GLN A 162 -21.28 -0.54 -11.90
CA GLN A 162 -22.51 0.24 -12.03
C GLN A 162 -22.23 1.71 -12.40
N ILE A 163 -21.24 2.33 -11.75
CA ILE A 163 -20.81 3.72 -12.07
C ILE A 163 -20.33 3.78 -13.52
N LEU A 164 -19.52 2.80 -13.93
CA LEU A 164 -19.03 2.72 -15.31
C LEU A 164 -20.18 2.60 -16.32
N ARG A 165 -21.16 1.72 -16.08
CA ARG A 165 -22.35 1.57 -16.93
C ARG A 165 -23.11 2.89 -17.00
N THR A 166 -23.38 3.51 -15.87
CA THR A 166 -24.13 4.78 -15.82
C THR A 166 -23.38 5.91 -16.55
N ALA A 167 -22.05 5.96 -16.43
CA ALA A 167 -21.25 6.95 -17.14
C ALA A 167 -21.31 6.75 -18.66
N ILE A 168 -21.30 5.49 -19.13
CA ILE A 168 -21.41 5.15 -20.55
C ILE A 168 -22.79 5.49 -21.09
N GLU A 169 -23.85 5.12 -20.38
CA GLU A 169 -25.24 5.40 -20.75
C GLU A 169 -25.49 6.90 -20.85
N LYS A 170 -24.94 7.69 -19.93
CA LYS A 170 -25.05 9.16 -19.93
C LYS A 170 -24.10 9.85 -20.90
N LYS A 171 -23.28 9.11 -21.66
CA LYS A 171 -22.22 9.65 -22.52
C LYS A 171 -21.29 10.62 -21.78
N SER A 172 -21.16 10.46 -20.48
CA SER A 172 -20.26 11.29 -19.68
C SER A 172 -18.82 10.82 -19.87
N LEU A 173 -17.92 11.78 -20.05
CA LEU A 173 -16.49 11.54 -20.16
C LEU A 173 -15.95 11.18 -18.78
N VAL A 174 -15.79 9.89 -18.50
CA VAL A 174 -15.13 9.42 -17.30
C VAL A 174 -13.71 9.03 -17.66
N LYS A 175 -12.75 9.81 -17.16
CA LYS A 175 -11.33 9.49 -17.31
C LYS A 175 -10.95 8.52 -16.20
N LEU A 176 -10.83 7.25 -16.54
CA LEU A 176 -10.45 6.23 -15.60
C LEU A 176 -8.96 6.01 -15.68
N THR A 177 -8.29 6.18 -14.55
CA THR A 177 -6.89 5.82 -14.40
C THR A 177 -6.82 4.48 -13.71
N LEU A 178 -6.40 3.44 -14.42
CA LEU A 178 -5.99 2.21 -13.77
C LEU A 178 -4.68 2.50 -13.06
N SER A 179 -4.69 2.40 -11.74
CA SER A 179 -3.50 2.63 -10.91
C SER A 179 -2.44 1.52 -11.07
N LEU A 180 -2.47 0.79 -12.14
CA LEU A 180 -1.46 -0.19 -12.52
C LEU A 180 -0.36 0.52 -13.30
N PRO A 181 0.80 0.82 -12.73
CA PRO A 181 1.92 1.20 -13.57
C PRO A 181 2.26 0.05 -14.54
N PRO A 182 2.45 0.32 -15.83
CA PRO A 182 2.53 1.63 -16.48
C PRO A 182 1.26 2.02 -17.28
N PHE A 183 0.07 1.65 -16.83
CA PHE A 183 -1.14 1.74 -17.64
C PHE A 183 -2.02 2.92 -17.24
N TYR A 184 -2.09 3.93 -18.08
CA TYR A 184 -3.17 4.89 -18.11
C TYR A 184 -4.23 4.37 -19.07
N PHE A 185 -5.42 4.12 -18.60
CA PHE A 185 -6.54 3.70 -19.43
C PHE A 185 -7.53 4.84 -19.53
N ASP A 186 -7.59 5.47 -20.70
CA ASP A 186 -8.64 6.44 -20.98
C ASP A 186 -9.83 5.68 -21.55
N VAL A 187 -10.77 5.36 -20.68
CA VAL A 187 -11.99 4.61 -21.06
C VAL A 187 -12.85 5.44 -22.00
N THR A 188 -12.75 6.77 -21.96
CA THR A 188 -13.54 7.64 -22.82
C THR A 188 -13.18 7.52 -24.28
N GLN A 189 -11.90 7.32 -24.61
CA GLN A 189 -11.49 7.14 -26.00
C GLN A 189 -11.78 5.74 -26.56
N ARG A 190 -12.00 4.75 -25.70
CA ARG A 190 -12.22 3.35 -26.10
C ARG A 190 -13.56 2.76 -25.67
N SER A 191 -14.41 3.51 -24.98
CA SER A 191 -15.75 3.06 -24.63
C SER A 191 -16.55 2.60 -25.85
N HIS A 192 -16.35 3.23 -27.01
CA HIS A 192 -16.97 2.81 -28.25
C HIS A 192 -16.48 1.45 -28.77
N SER A 193 -15.25 1.02 -28.46
CA SER A 193 -14.71 -0.27 -28.92
C SER A 193 -14.90 -1.40 -27.92
N ILE A 194 -15.01 -1.08 -26.61
CA ILE A 194 -15.13 -2.10 -25.55
C ILE A 194 -16.58 -2.57 -25.39
N PHE A 195 -17.57 -1.71 -25.69
CA PHE A 195 -18.98 -1.96 -25.42
C PHE A 195 -19.89 -2.06 -26.65
N ARG A 196 -19.36 -2.00 -27.87
CA ARG A 196 -20.11 -2.13 -29.14
C ARG A 196 -20.10 -3.53 -29.73
N ARG A 197 -20.06 -4.57 -28.91
CA ARG A 197 -20.39 -5.93 -29.39
C ARG A 197 -21.12 -6.72 -28.32
#